data_a5a0ffe6c0cffe42561352a19e56e6b9
#
_entry.id   a5a0ffe6c0cffe42561352a19e56e6b9
#
_cell.length_a   1.000
_cell.length_b   1.000
_cell.length_c   1.000
_cell.angle_alpha   90.00
_cell.angle_beta   90.00
_cell.angle_gamma   90.00
#
_symmetry.space_group_name_H-M   'P 1'
#
loop_
_entity.id
_entity.type
_entity.pdbx_description
1 polymer ?
#
loop_
_entity_poly.entity_id
_entity_poly.type
_entity_poly.pdbx_seq_one_letter_code
_entity_poly.pdbx_strand_id
1 'polypeptide(L)'
;MNALKKLSFCALLSLGLFAQTAHAESLKDTIDYPSWLKINLFDEKNPPNQYVGSASISGKRNDFYANYIPYDDKLPPEKNAEEIALLRARMNAYSTLESVLITKMHHRILKALQIKNNAISHLFGLVDFLTSKSILAKRFVDTTNHRVYVMVQFPFIQPEDLIAYFKKKRIYLSPTSATHLGALLNKALFHL
;
A
#
# COMPACT_ATOMS: atom_id res chain seq x y z
N MET A 1 -30.35 20.22 33.37
CA MET A 1 -28.90 20.38 33.53
C MET A 1 -28.07 19.59 32.50
N ASN A 2 -28.65 19.05 31.43
CA ASN A 2 -27.96 18.15 30.46
C ASN A 2 -27.77 18.72 29.05
N ALA A 3 -28.30 19.86 28.70
CA ALA A 3 -28.17 20.45 27.36
C ALA A 3 -26.85 21.24 27.17
N LEU A 4 -26.40 21.93 28.17
CA LEU A 4 -25.15 22.72 28.11
C LEU A 4 -23.88 21.86 28.01
N LYS A 5 -23.89 20.64 28.58
CA LYS A 5 -22.72 19.73 28.48
C LYS A 5 -22.54 19.10 27.11
N LYS A 6 -23.63 18.92 26.34
CA LYS A 6 -23.57 18.36 24.97
C LYS A 6 -23.06 19.38 23.94
N LEU A 7 -23.39 20.64 24.11
CA LEU A 7 -22.90 21.72 23.22
C LEU A 7 -21.40 21.97 23.38
N SER A 8 -20.85 21.82 24.60
CA SER A 8 -19.41 22.01 24.85
C SER A 8 -18.56 20.90 24.25
N PHE A 9 -19.10 19.65 24.16
CA PHE A 9 -18.37 18.51 23.62
C PHE A 9 -18.31 18.53 22.08
N CYS A 10 -19.38 18.98 21.40
CA CYS A 10 -19.37 19.14 19.94
C CYS A 10 -18.47 20.30 19.49
N ALA A 11 -18.38 21.38 20.26
CA ALA A 11 -17.50 22.51 19.94
C ALA A 11 -16.00 22.15 20.07
N LEU A 12 -15.65 21.30 21.04
CA LEU A 12 -14.27 20.81 21.21
C LEU A 12 -13.85 19.83 20.11
N LEU A 13 -14.77 19.00 19.60
CA LEU A 13 -14.49 18.07 18.49
C LEU A 13 -14.33 18.81 17.15
N SER A 14 -15.12 19.90 16.93
CA SER A 14 -14.99 20.69 15.71
C SER A 14 -13.68 21.50 15.68
N LEU A 15 -13.25 22.04 16.82
CA LEU A 15 -11.96 22.75 16.95
C LEU A 15 -10.76 21.81 16.73
N GLY A 16 -10.84 20.55 17.16
CA GLY A 16 -9.80 19.55 16.94
C GLY A 16 -9.65 19.15 15.46
N LEU A 17 -10.75 19.08 14.72
CA LEU A 17 -10.74 18.75 13.28
C LEU A 17 -10.20 19.93 12.44
N PHE A 18 -10.54 21.17 12.78
CA PHE A 18 -10.00 22.35 12.10
C PHE A 18 -8.50 22.55 12.37
N ALA A 19 -8.01 22.22 13.56
CA ALA A 19 -6.57 22.29 13.85
C ALA A 19 -5.76 21.25 13.06
N GLN A 20 -6.30 20.06 12.80
CA GLN A 20 -5.63 19.04 12.01
C GLN A 20 -5.59 19.38 10.50
N THR A 21 -6.65 19.98 9.96
CA THR A 21 -6.67 20.41 8.55
C THR A 21 -5.78 21.64 8.33
N ALA A 22 -5.78 22.62 9.25
CA ALA A 22 -4.91 23.76 9.18
C ALA A 22 -3.42 23.39 9.32
N HIS A 23 -3.11 22.34 10.11
CA HIS A 23 -1.73 21.85 10.24
C HIS A 23 -1.25 21.11 8.98
N ALA A 24 -2.15 20.39 8.31
CA ALA A 24 -1.84 19.73 7.03
C ALA A 24 -1.62 20.74 5.89
N GLU A 25 -2.40 21.81 5.84
CA GLU A 25 -2.22 22.89 4.86
C GLU A 25 -0.94 23.70 5.13
N SER A 26 -0.62 23.99 6.39
CA SER A 26 0.61 24.69 6.76
C SER A 26 1.88 23.89 6.40
N LEU A 27 1.84 22.56 6.52
CA LEU A 27 2.95 21.70 6.10
C LEU A 27 3.12 21.64 4.57
N LYS A 28 2.04 21.82 3.82
CA LYS A 28 2.06 21.83 2.35
C LYS A 28 2.89 22.99 1.78
N ASP A 29 2.90 24.13 2.48
CA ASP A 29 3.54 25.36 2.02
C ASP A 29 5.00 25.52 2.45
N THR A 30 5.48 24.74 3.43
CA THR A 30 6.80 24.89 4.05
C THR A 30 7.83 23.86 3.62
N ILE A 31 7.40 22.70 3.06
CA ILE A 31 8.31 21.63 2.65
C ILE A 31 8.15 21.39 1.15
N ASP A 32 9.25 21.49 0.42
CA ASP A 32 9.24 21.18 -1.01
C ASP A 32 9.26 19.67 -1.25
N TYR A 33 8.10 19.03 -1.03
CA TYR A 33 7.91 17.64 -1.35
C TYR A 33 8.01 17.38 -2.86
N PRO A 34 8.65 16.29 -3.28
CA PRO A 34 8.65 15.91 -4.68
C PRO A 34 7.21 15.65 -5.18
N SER A 35 6.97 15.93 -6.47
CA SER A 35 5.63 15.88 -7.07
C SER A 35 4.89 14.55 -6.83
N TRP A 36 5.60 13.42 -6.92
CA TRP A 36 5.02 12.10 -6.68
C TRP A 36 4.50 11.93 -5.25
N LEU A 37 5.15 12.60 -4.27
CA LEU A 37 4.74 12.53 -2.89
C LEU A 37 3.59 13.50 -2.60
N LYS A 38 3.60 14.69 -3.21
CA LYS A 38 2.48 15.64 -3.14
C LYS A 38 1.18 15.01 -3.62
N ILE A 39 1.19 14.34 -4.77
CA ILE A 39 0.03 13.63 -5.31
C ILE A 39 -0.47 12.56 -4.33
N ASN A 40 0.44 11.75 -3.77
CA ASN A 40 0.04 10.65 -2.88
C ASN A 40 -0.40 11.09 -1.48
N LEU A 41 0.08 12.23 -0.97
CA LEU A 41 -0.24 12.71 0.37
C LEU A 41 -1.46 13.64 0.41
N PHE A 42 -1.68 14.41 -0.65
CA PHE A 42 -2.62 15.52 -0.65
C PHE A 42 -3.77 15.38 -1.65
N ASP A 43 -3.66 14.49 -2.63
CA ASP A 43 -4.73 14.23 -3.57
C ASP A 43 -5.56 13.04 -3.12
N GLU A 44 -6.88 13.17 -3.18
CA GLU A 44 -7.82 12.11 -2.82
C GLU A 44 -7.76 10.90 -3.76
N LYS A 45 -7.21 11.06 -4.96
CA LYS A 45 -7.05 10.00 -5.96
C LYS A 45 -5.60 9.54 -5.98
N ASN A 46 -5.34 8.42 -5.31
CA ASN A 46 -4.06 7.75 -5.47
C ASN A 46 -3.80 7.41 -6.94
N PRO A 47 -2.63 7.81 -7.49
CA PRO A 47 -2.26 7.41 -8.83
C PRO A 47 -2.27 5.89 -8.96
N PRO A 48 -2.67 5.34 -10.12
CA PRO A 48 -2.65 3.91 -10.33
C PRO A 48 -1.24 3.36 -10.13
N ASN A 49 -1.15 2.16 -9.55
CA ASN A 49 0.11 1.45 -9.35
C ASN A 49 1.18 2.18 -8.52
N GLN A 50 0.78 3.09 -7.65
CA GLN A 50 1.70 3.80 -6.75
C GLN A 50 1.25 3.64 -5.30
N TYR A 51 2.13 3.08 -4.46
CA TYR A 51 1.83 2.82 -3.06
C TYR A 51 2.92 3.42 -2.20
N VAL A 52 2.55 4.36 -1.35
CA VAL A 52 3.48 5.10 -0.50
C VAL A 52 3.43 4.57 0.93
N GLY A 53 4.60 4.46 1.52
CA GLY A 53 4.79 4.22 2.95
C GLY A 53 5.74 5.24 3.54
N SER A 54 5.60 5.49 4.83
CA SER A 54 6.50 6.40 5.55
C SER A 54 6.85 5.89 6.94
N ALA A 55 8.02 6.29 7.45
CA ALA A 55 8.44 6.01 8.80
C ALA A 55 9.27 7.16 9.39
N SER A 56 9.19 7.35 10.70
CA SER A 56 9.97 8.33 11.44
C SER A 56 11.42 7.87 11.57
N ILE A 57 12.38 8.78 11.37
CA ILE A 57 13.79 8.57 11.66
C ILE A 57 13.98 8.79 13.15
N SER A 58 13.48 7.88 13.97
CA SER A 58 13.70 7.94 15.41
C SER A 58 14.60 6.78 15.82
N GLY A 59 15.65 7.06 16.57
CA GLY A 59 16.48 6.00 17.16
C GLY A 59 15.77 5.20 18.26
N LYS A 60 14.45 5.34 18.39
CA LYS A 60 13.64 4.68 19.41
C LYS A 60 12.44 3.99 18.78
N ARG A 61 12.16 2.80 19.26
CA ARG A 61 11.10 1.87 18.91
C ARG A 61 9.69 2.37 19.32
N ASN A 62 9.35 3.62 19.05
CA ASN A 62 8.13 4.26 19.57
C ASN A 62 6.94 4.26 18.61
N ASP A 63 7.02 3.54 17.49
CA ASP A 63 5.88 3.42 16.58
C ASP A 63 4.97 2.24 17.01
N PHE A 64 3.67 2.47 17.03
CA PHE A 64 2.65 1.47 17.39
C PHE A 64 2.81 0.15 16.63
N TYR A 65 3.33 0.20 15.39
CA TYR A 65 3.65 -0.96 14.57
C TYR A 65 5.05 -1.53 14.79
N ALA A 66 5.88 -0.92 15.62
CA ALA A 66 7.27 -1.35 15.84
C ALA A 66 7.39 -2.75 16.47
N ASN A 67 6.32 -3.27 17.08
CA ASN A 67 6.31 -4.64 17.60
C ASN A 67 6.25 -5.71 16.52
N TYR A 68 5.85 -5.37 15.30
CA TYR A 68 5.70 -6.30 14.16
C TYR A 68 6.76 -6.11 13.07
N ILE A 69 7.51 -5.02 13.13
CA ILE A 69 8.52 -4.69 12.14
C ILE A 69 9.88 -4.86 12.79
N PRO A 70 10.76 -5.71 12.24
CA PRO A 70 12.09 -5.89 12.78
C PRO A 70 12.86 -4.57 12.70
N TYR A 71 13.25 -4.05 13.86
CA TYR A 71 14.21 -2.97 13.97
C TYR A 71 15.59 -3.59 14.15
N ASP A 72 16.51 -3.31 13.25
CA ASP A 72 17.88 -3.78 13.34
C ASP A 72 18.77 -2.69 13.97
N ASP A 73 19.19 -2.91 15.21
CA ASP A 73 20.06 -1.99 15.95
C ASP A 73 21.44 -1.77 15.28
N LYS A 74 21.79 -2.61 14.31
CA LYS A 74 23.02 -2.50 13.54
C LYS A 74 22.92 -1.53 12.36
N LEU A 75 21.70 -1.22 11.95
CA LEU A 75 21.47 -0.28 10.85
C LEU A 75 21.38 1.16 11.37
N PRO A 76 21.84 2.13 10.58
CA PRO A 76 21.58 3.54 10.86
C PRO A 76 20.07 3.82 10.98
N PRO A 77 19.64 4.76 11.85
CA PRO A 77 18.21 5.06 12.06
C PRO A 77 17.45 5.38 10.77
N GLU A 78 18.08 6.07 9.83
CA GLU A 78 17.49 6.38 8.53
C GLU A 78 17.25 5.12 7.70
N LYS A 79 18.17 4.14 7.73
CA LYS A 79 18.00 2.87 7.03
C LYS A 79 16.89 2.02 7.65
N ASN A 80 16.80 1.98 8.97
CA ASN A 80 15.66 1.34 9.64
C ASN A 80 14.33 2.00 9.24
N ALA A 81 14.28 3.34 9.20
CA ALA A 81 13.09 4.07 8.75
C ALA A 81 12.75 3.74 7.29
N GLU A 82 13.74 3.60 6.41
CA GLU A 82 13.54 3.20 5.02
C GLU A 82 12.92 1.80 4.91
N GLU A 83 13.44 0.81 5.64
CA GLU A 83 12.91 -0.56 5.65
C GLU A 83 11.47 -0.60 6.19
N ILE A 84 11.18 0.15 7.25
CA ILE A 84 9.84 0.27 7.81
C ILE A 84 8.89 0.94 6.81
N ALA A 85 9.32 2.02 6.17
CA ALA A 85 8.54 2.70 5.16
C ALA A 85 8.25 1.81 3.95
N LEU A 86 9.24 1.02 3.51
CA LEU A 86 9.09 0.05 2.43
C LEU A 86 8.07 -1.04 2.78
N LEU A 87 8.14 -1.57 3.99
CA LEU A 87 7.17 -2.55 4.45
C LEU A 87 5.75 -1.97 4.48
N ARG A 88 5.58 -0.74 4.99
CA ARG A 88 4.28 -0.05 5.00
C ARG A 88 3.73 0.20 3.59
N ALA A 89 4.59 0.62 2.65
CA ALA A 89 4.19 0.76 1.26
C ALA A 89 3.70 -0.56 0.66
N ARG A 90 4.39 -1.67 0.95
CA ARG A 90 3.97 -3.02 0.54
C ARG A 90 2.68 -3.48 1.22
N MET A 91 2.46 -3.15 2.49
CA MET A 91 1.21 -3.44 3.18
C MET A 91 0.02 -2.67 2.57
N ASN A 92 0.22 -1.40 2.21
CA ASN A 92 -0.79 -0.62 1.50
C ASN A 92 -1.12 -1.23 0.14
N ALA A 93 -0.08 -1.65 -0.59
CA ALA A 93 -0.23 -2.36 -1.85
C ALA A 93 -0.98 -3.69 -1.67
N TYR A 94 -0.62 -4.48 -0.67
CA TYR A 94 -1.27 -5.74 -0.33
C TYR A 94 -2.77 -5.54 -0.07
N SER A 95 -3.13 -4.63 0.83
CA SER A 95 -4.53 -4.35 1.17
C SER A 95 -5.36 -3.92 -0.05
N THR A 96 -4.77 -3.12 -0.93
CA THR A 96 -5.44 -2.69 -2.17
C THR A 96 -5.65 -3.87 -3.11
N LEU A 97 -4.61 -4.68 -3.34
CA LEU A 97 -4.68 -5.88 -4.17
C LEU A 97 -5.68 -6.89 -3.62
N GLU A 98 -5.65 -7.15 -2.31
CA GLU A 98 -6.59 -8.03 -1.63
C GLU A 98 -8.03 -7.58 -1.88
N SER A 99 -8.33 -6.30 -1.65
CA SER A 99 -9.65 -5.75 -1.92
C SER A 99 -10.08 -5.92 -3.39
N VAL A 100 -9.20 -5.65 -4.34
CA VAL A 100 -9.51 -5.78 -5.76
C VAL A 100 -9.69 -7.24 -6.16
N LEU A 101 -8.75 -8.11 -5.82
CA LEU A 101 -8.74 -9.50 -6.29
C LEU A 101 -9.78 -10.36 -5.59
N ILE A 102 -9.95 -10.21 -4.30
CA ILE A 102 -10.85 -11.03 -3.50
C ILE A 102 -12.28 -10.49 -3.56
N THR A 103 -12.47 -9.17 -3.44
CA THR A 103 -13.81 -8.60 -3.38
C THR A 103 -14.42 -8.35 -4.76
N LYS A 104 -13.63 -7.79 -5.70
CA LYS A 104 -14.17 -7.33 -6.98
C LYS A 104 -13.99 -8.32 -8.13
N MET A 105 -12.94 -9.14 -8.10
CA MET A 105 -12.51 -9.94 -9.24
C MET A 105 -12.48 -11.45 -9.01
N HIS A 106 -12.73 -11.94 -7.78
CA HIS A 106 -12.53 -13.36 -7.45
C HIS A 106 -13.20 -14.33 -8.42
N HIS A 107 -14.46 -14.13 -8.77
CA HIS A 107 -15.16 -15.00 -9.73
C HIS A 107 -14.50 -15.05 -11.11
N ARG A 108 -14.02 -13.89 -11.60
CA ARG A 108 -13.36 -13.82 -12.92
C ARG A 108 -12.02 -14.55 -12.89
N ILE A 109 -11.28 -14.41 -11.79
CA ILE A 109 -9.97 -15.05 -11.62
C ILE A 109 -10.12 -16.56 -11.45
N LEU A 110 -11.04 -17.02 -10.60
CA LEU A 110 -11.31 -18.45 -10.43
C LEU A 110 -11.77 -19.10 -11.71
N LYS A 111 -12.59 -18.41 -12.52
CA LYS A 111 -12.99 -18.87 -13.85
C LYS A 111 -11.79 -18.97 -14.81
N ALA A 112 -10.90 -17.97 -14.80
CA ALA A 112 -9.69 -18.00 -15.64
C ALA A 112 -8.73 -19.13 -15.22
N LEU A 113 -8.67 -19.46 -13.93
CA LEU A 113 -7.86 -20.55 -13.38
C LEU A 113 -8.54 -21.93 -13.54
N GLN A 114 -9.78 -21.99 -14.01
CA GLN A 114 -10.60 -23.23 -14.11
C GLN A 114 -10.72 -23.98 -12.77
N ILE A 115 -10.64 -23.27 -11.65
CA ILE A 115 -10.77 -23.83 -10.32
C ILE A 115 -12.25 -23.96 -9.99
N LYS A 116 -12.73 -25.21 -9.83
CA LYS A 116 -14.15 -25.52 -9.57
C LYS A 116 -14.57 -25.26 -8.12
N ASN A 117 -13.65 -25.33 -7.17
CA ASN A 117 -13.94 -25.09 -5.74
C ASN A 117 -13.52 -23.68 -5.36
N ASN A 118 -14.29 -23.06 -4.47
CA ASN A 118 -14.07 -21.70 -3.94
C ASN A 118 -12.75 -21.59 -3.12
N ALA A 119 -11.63 -21.92 -3.76
CA ALA A 119 -10.33 -21.89 -3.13
C ALA A 119 -9.80 -20.44 -3.04
N ILE A 120 -10.44 -19.62 -2.20
CA ILE A 120 -10.01 -18.25 -1.88
C ILE A 120 -8.52 -18.23 -1.46
N SER A 121 -8.03 -19.30 -0.84
CA SER A 121 -6.61 -19.46 -0.47
C SER A 121 -5.65 -19.26 -1.66
N HIS A 122 -6.05 -19.64 -2.88
CA HIS A 122 -5.22 -19.40 -4.07
C HIS A 122 -5.15 -17.92 -4.43
N LEU A 123 -6.20 -17.14 -4.11
CA LEU A 123 -6.21 -15.70 -4.36
C LEU A 123 -5.32 -14.97 -3.36
N PHE A 124 -5.32 -15.35 -2.09
CA PHE A 124 -4.37 -14.80 -1.11
C PHE A 124 -2.92 -15.07 -1.53
N GLY A 125 -2.61 -16.31 -1.93
CA GLY A 125 -1.29 -16.62 -2.46
C GLY A 125 -0.92 -15.84 -3.72
N LEU A 126 -1.90 -15.46 -4.55
CA LEU A 126 -1.68 -14.59 -5.70
C LEU A 126 -1.40 -13.14 -5.26
N VAL A 127 -2.10 -12.63 -4.23
CA VAL A 127 -1.82 -11.32 -3.65
C VAL A 127 -0.40 -11.27 -3.09
N ASP A 128 0.03 -12.28 -2.33
CA ASP A 128 1.39 -12.41 -1.82
C ASP A 128 2.43 -12.38 -2.95
N PHE A 129 2.19 -13.19 -3.99
CA PHE A 129 3.07 -13.25 -5.15
C PHE A 129 3.20 -11.89 -5.84
N LEU A 130 2.08 -11.21 -6.11
CA LEU A 130 2.08 -9.90 -6.75
C LEU A 130 2.79 -8.86 -5.87
N THR A 131 2.48 -8.84 -4.57
CA THR A 131 3.14 -7.91 -3.63
C THR A 131 4.65 -8.13 -3.58
N SER A 132 5.11 -9.39 -3.67
CA SER A 132 6.54 -9.72 -3.72
C SER A 132 7.26 -9.20 -4.97
N LYS A 133 6.52 -8.95 -6.05
CA LYS A 133 7.05 -8.38 -7.30
C LYS A 133 7.17 -6.86 -7.27
N SER A 134 6.64 -6.19 -6.24
CA SER A 134 6.73 -4.74 -6.13
C SER A 134 8.19 -4.29 -6.00
N ILE A 135 8.52 -3.23 -6.70
CA ILE A 135 9.86 -2.61 -6.71
C ILE A 135 9.83 -1.27 -5.98
N LEU A 136 10.89 -0.95 -5.27
CA LEU A 136 11.13 0.39 -4.74
C LEU A 136 11.39 1.33 -5.92
N ALA A 137 10.44 2.22 -6.20
CA ALA A 137 10.50 3.13 -7.34
C ALA A 137 11.08 4.50 -6.97
N LYS A 138 10.72 5.01 -5.80
CA LYS A 138 11.16 6.34 -5.34
C LYS A 138 11.36 6.36 -3.82
N ARG A 139 12.24 7.27 -3.40
CA ARG A 139 12.59 7.53 -2.01
C ARG A 139 12.71 9.04 -1.78
N PHE A 140 12.28 9.51 -0.63
CA PHE A 140 12.47 10.88 -0.18
C PHE A 140 12.72 10.91 1.34
N VAL A 141 13.69 11.69 1.77
CA VAL A 141 14.00 11.94 3.18
C VAL A 141 13.61 13.36 3.51
N ASP A 142 12.64 13.47 4.41
CA ASP A 142 12.24 14.73 5.01
C ASP A 142 13.09 14.96 6.27
N THR A 143 14.13 15.75 6.12
CA THR A 143 15.06 16.07 7.21
C THR A 143 14.42 16.99 8.25
N THR A 144 13.43 17.79 7.85
CA THR A 144 12.73 18.73 8.73
C THR A 144 11.82 18.00 9.72
N ASN A 145 11.04 17.02 9.21
CA ASN A 145 10.14 16.23 10.03
C ASN A 145 10.75 14.89 10.47
N HIS A 146 12.02 14.66 10.20
CA HIS A 146 12.73 13.41 10.51
C HIS A 146 11.94 12.17 10.01
N ARG A 147 11.61 12.14 8.73
CA ARG A 147 10.79 11.08 8.14
C ARG A 147 11.32 10.60 6.80
N VAL A 148 11.24 9.31 6.57
CA VAL A 148 11.51 8.69 5.26
C VAL A 148 10.18 8.33 4.61
N TYR A 149 10.06 8.63 3.33
CA TYR A 149 8.97 8.22 2.46
C TYR A 149 9.53 7.34 1.35
N VAL A 150 8.83 6.27 1.05
CA VAL A 150 9.13 5.42 -0.10
C VAL A 150 7.88 5.15 -0.91
N MET A 151 8.05 4.95 -2.20
CA MET A 151 7.01 4.54 -3.11
C MET A 151 7.38 3.22 -3.76
N VAL A 152 6.49 2.25 -3.71
CA VAL A 152 6.59 1.01 -4.47
C VAL A 152 5.65 1.02 -5.66
N GLN A 153 6.05 0.34 -6.71
CA GLN A 153 5.26 0.12 -7.93
C GLN A 153 5.32 -1.35 -8.32
N PHE A 154 4.29 -1.80 -9.02
CA PHE A 154 4.30 -3.12 -9.64
C PHE A 154 4.83 -3.02 -11.06
N PRO A 155 5.65 -3.97 -11.51
CA PRO A 155 5.93 -4.16 -12.92
C PRO A 155 4.66 -4.65 -13.63
N PHE A 156 4.62 -4.47 -14.94
CA PHE A 156 3.57 -5.06 -15.77
C PHE A 156 3.62 -6.59 -15.64
N ILE A 157 2.50 -7.21 -15.29
CA ILE A 157 2.43 -8.65 -15.01
C ILE A 157 2.46 -9.41 -16.33
N GLN A 158 3.48 -10.25 -16.50
CA GLN A 158 3.67 -11.08 -17.67
C GLN A 158 2.96 -12.43 -17.50
N PRO A 159 2.37 -12.99 -18.57
CA PRO A 159 1.73 -14.32 -18.53
C PRO A 159 2.69 -15.42 -18.02
N GLU A 160 3.96 -15.34 -18.39
CA GLU A 160 5.00 -16.31 -18.01
C GLU A 160 5.23 -16.35 -16.50
N ASP A 161 5.20 -15.19 -15.84
CA ASP A 161 5.30 -15.09 -14.38
C ASP A 161 4.15 -15.83 -13.69
N LEU A 162 2.94 -15.68 -14.22
CA LEU A 162 1.73 -16.36 -13.71
C LEU A 162 1.82 -17.87 -13.91
N ILE A 163 2.24 -18.33 -15.11
CA ILE A 163 2.43 -19.76 -15.39
C ILE A 163 3.45 -20.34 -14.41
N ALA A 164 4.60 -19.67 -14.21
CA ALA A 164 5.64 -20.12 -13.31
C ALA A 164 5.16 -20.18 -11.86
N TYR A 165 4.39 -19.17 -11.42
CA TYR A 165 3.82 -19.15 -10.06
C TYR A 165 2.85 -20.31 -9.84
N PHE A 166 1.85 -20.49 -10.73
CA PHE A 166 0.83 -21.53 -10.57
C PHE A 166 1.41 -22.94 -10.74
N LYS A 167 2.43 -23.13 -11.58
CA LYS A 167 3.18 -24.40 -11.69
C LYS A 167 3.79 -24.79 -10.33
N LYS A 168 4.38 -23.84 -9.57
CA LYS A 168 4.88 -24.09 -8.21
C LYS A 168 3.78 -24.51 -7.23
N LYS A 169 2.55 -24.09 -7.48
CA LYS A 169 1.37 -24.48 -6.69
C LYS A 169 0.68 -25.75 -7.19
N ARG A 170 1.27 -26.44 -8.19
CA ARG A 170 0.71 -27.63 -8.86
C ARG A 170 -0.63 -27.37 -9.54
N ILE A 171 -0.87 -26.13 -9.98
CA ILE A 171 -2.04 -25.71 -10.73
C ILE A 171 -1.59 -25.49 -12.18
N TYR A 172 -2.28 -26.16 -13.11
CA TYR A 172 -2.03 -25.93 -14.52
C TYR A 172 -2.73 -24.67 -15.00
N LEU A 173 -1.99 -23.75 -15.56
CA LEU A 173 -2.50 -22.53 -16.19
C LEU A 173 -2.07 -22.54 -17.66
N SER A 174 -3.05 -22.60 -18.57
CA SER A 174 -2.75 -22.56 -20.01
C SER A 174 -2.21 -21.17 -20.40
N PRO A 175 -1.41 -21.07 -21.48
CA PRO A 175 -0.91 -19.79 -21.98
C PRO A 175 -2.04 -18.77 -22.24
N THR A 176 -3.14 -19.22 -22.85
CA THR A 176 -4.32 -18.38 -23.12
C THR A 176 -4.95 -17.87 -21.81
N SER A 177 -5.11 -18.75 -20.82
CA SER A 177 -5.64 -18.34 -19.50
C SER A 177 -4.70 -17.41 -18.78
N ALA A 178 -3.39 -17.61 -18.90
CA ALA A 178 -2.38 -16.74 -18.31
C ALA A 178 -2.40 -15.33 -18.92
N THR A 179 -2.51 -15.25 -20.25
CA THR A 179 -2.65 -13.97 -20.96
C THR A 179 -3.92 -13.22 -20.51
N HIS A 180 -5.04 -13.93 -20.44
CA HIS A 180 -6.30 -13.34 -20.01
C HIS A 180 -6.23 -12.87 -18.55
N LEU A 181 -5.68 -13.69 -17.64
CA LEU A 181 -5.49 -13.34 -16.24
C LEU A 181 -4.55 -12.15 -16.09
N GLY A 182 -3.41 -12.14 -16.80
CA GLY A 182 -2.47 -11.03 -16.81
C GLY A 182 -3.13 -9.73 -17.27
N ALA A 183 -3.93 -9.77 -18.32
CA ALA A 183 -4.69 -8.60 -18.79
C ALA A 183 -5.68 -8.07 -17.73
N LEU A 184 -6.40 -8.96 -17.04
CA LEU A 184 -7.31 -8.59 -15.94
C LEU A 184 -6.57 -7.94 -14.78
N LEU A 185 -5.43 -8.50 -14.38
CA LEU A 185 -4.61 -7.98 -13.28
C LEU A 185 -4.00 -6.64 -13.64
N ASN A 186 -3.44 -6.52 -14.83
CA ASN A 186 -2.86 -5.25 -15.30
C ASN A 186 -3.93 -4.16 -15.41
N LYS A 187 -5.12 -4.50 -15.93
CA LYS A 187 -6.25 -3.57 -15.96
C LYS A 187 -6.61 -3.07 -14.56
N ALA A 188 -6.62 -3.94 -13.56
CA ALA A 188 -6.93 -3.59 -12.19
C ALA A 188 -5.84 -2.72 -11.53
N LEU A 189 -4.56 -3.04 -11.78
CA LEU A 189 -3.42 -2.34 -11.19
C LEU A 189 -3.16 -0.97 -11.82
N PHE A 190 -3.31 -0.87 -13.14
CA PHE A 190 -2.94 0.34 -13.88
C PHE A 190 -4.16 1.16 -14.33
N HIS A 191 -5.38 0.75 -13.98
CA HIS A 191 -6.63 1.40 -14.35
C HIS A 191 -6.78 1.59 -15.89
N LEU A 192 -6.32 0.59 -16.67
CA LEU A 192 -6.38 0.57 -18.13
C LEU A 192 -7.78 0.31 -18.67
#